data_f09335f62e926cb2a80de8dbcbda2239
#
_entry.id   f09335f62e926cb2a80de8dbcbda2239
#
_cell.length_a   1.000
_cell.length_b   1.000
_cell.length_c   1.000
_cell.angle_alpha   90.00
_cell.angle_beta   90.00
_cell.angle_gamma   90.00
#
_symmetry.space_group_name_H-M   'P 1'
#
loop_
_entity.id
_entity.type
_entity.pdbx_description
1 polymer ?
#
loop_
_entity_poly.entity_id
_entity_poly.type
_entity_poly.pdbx_seq_one_letter_code
_entity_poly.pdbx_strand_id
1 'polypeptide(L)'
;MPQRMSKLENWLRQSCKISDFTLKPASGDASFRRYFRLQLADGSTRIVMDAPPEKENCQPFLRIEQRLRAAGVHVPAVFAQDLEQGFLLLEDLGDELYLDVLAEATVERLYGDALSTLMVMQACVDTSGLPVYDDELLQREMSLFRDWLLLQHLRITLTDAEEQMLAQAFQLLSRSALEQPGVFVHR
;
A
#
# COMPACT_ATOMS: atom_id res chain seq x y z
N MET A 1 7.03 -21.30 10.05
CA MET A 1 5.68 -20.97 9.54
C MET A 1 4.52 -21.51 10.39
N PRO A 2 4.44 -22.78 10.85
CA PRO A 2 3.31 -23.24 11.67
C PRO A 2 3.13 -22.46 12.98
N GLN A 3 4.23 -22.16 13.68
CA GLN A 3 4.20 -21.46 14.97
C GLN A 3 3.59 -20.04 14.90
N ARG A 4 3.84 -19.30 13.82
CA ARG A 4 3.31 -17.94 13.68
C ARG A 4 1.79 -17.94 13.41
N MET A 5 1.32 -18.91 12.62
CA MET A 5 -0.11 -19.11 12.39
C MET A 5 -0.86 -19.44 13.69
N SER A 6 -0.28 -20.33 14.51
CA SER A 6 -0.85 -20.64 15.83
C SER A 6 -0.88 -19.42 16.77
N LYS A 7 0.13 -18.53 16.73
CA LYS A 7 0.11 -17.27 17.49
C LYS A 7 -1.01 -16.35 17.02
N LEU A 8 -1.20 -16.21 15.71
CA LEU A 8 -2.27 -15.41 15.12
C LEU A 8 -3.66 -15.93 15.52
N GLU A 9 -3.89 -17.22 15.42
CA GLU A 9 -5.16 -17.82 15.86
C GLU A 9 -5.40 -17.65 17.35
N ASN A 10 -4.36 -17.80 18.18
CA ASN A 10 -4.46 -17.54 19.62
C ASN A 10 -4.79 -16.08 19.93
N TRP A 11 -4.17 -15.13 19.23
CA TRP A 11 -4.49 -13.70 19.36
C TRP A 11 -5.95 -13.42 18.99
N LEU A 12 -6.46 -13.97 17.90
CA LEU A 12 -7.86 -13.85 17.52
C LEU A 12 -8.80 -14.36 18.62
N ARG A 13 -8.49 -15.56 19.19
CA ARG A 13 -9.33 -16.15 20.24
C ARG A 13 -9.22 -15.43 21.58
N GLN A 14 -8.01 -15.11 22.01
CA GLN A 14 -7.76 -14.59 23.36
C GLN A 14 -7.96 -13.07 23.46
N SER A 15 -7.41 -12.33 22.51
CA SER A 15 -7.43 -10.85 22.53
C SER A 15 -8.63 -10.29 21.80
N CYS A 16 -8.96 -10.79 20.60
CA CYS A 16 -10.10 -10.30 19.83
C CYS A 16 -11.42 -10.96 20.24
N LYS A 17 -11.40 -12.01 21.10
CA LYS A 17 -12.60 -12.76 21.56
C LYS A 17 -13.40 -13.41 20.43
N ILE A 18 -12.73 -13.80 19.35
CA ILE A 18 -13.32 -14.50 18.22
C ILE A 18 -13.00 -15.99 18.35
N SER A 19 -14.00 -16.81 18.67
CA SER A 19 -13.78 -18.24 18.94
C SER A 19 -14.06 -19.14 17.74
N ASP A 20 -15.06 -18.78 16.93
CA ASP A 20 -15.52 -19.61 15.80
C ASP A 20 -15.28 -18.86 14.48
N PHE A 21 -14.31 -19.33 13.73
CA PHE A 21 -13.88 -18.71 12.48
C PHE A 21 -13.13 -19.68 11.57
N THR A 22 -13.06 -19.33 10.29
CA THR A 22 -12.11 -19.92 9.34
C THR A 22 -11.19 -18.84 8.79
N LEU A 23 -9.94 -19.22 8.48
CA LEU A 23 -8.94 -18.36 7.85
C LEU A 23 -8.58 -18.90 6.47
N LYS A 24 -8.67 -18.03 5.46
CA LYS A 24 -8.24 -18.34 4.09
C LYS A 24 -7.23 -17.28 3.65
N PRO A 25 -6.18 -17.61 2.87
CA PRO A 25 -5.35 -16.60 2.24
C PRO A 25 -6.21 -15.62 1.42
N ALA A 26 -6.01 -14.30 1.61
CA ALA A 26 -6.77 -13.29 0.90
C ALA A 26 -6.00 -12.71 -0.29
N SER A 27 -4.76 -12.27 -0.06
CA SER A 27 -3.91 -11.74 -1.13
C SER A 27 -2.44 -11.98 -0.82
N GLY A 28 -1.60 -12.00 -1.87
CA GLY A 28 -0.16 -11.88 -1.76
C GLY A 28 0.24 -10.41 -1.89
N ASP A 29 1.18 -9.99 -1.07
CA ASP A 29 1.83 -8.69 -1.16
C ASP A 29 3.30 -8.89 -1.61
N ALA A 30 3.86 -7.92 -2.31
CA ALA A 30 5.29 -7.89 -2.64
C ALA A 30 6.19 -7.65 -1.41
N SER A 31 5.60 -7.46 -0.22
CA SER A 31 6.26 -7.31 1.07
C SER A 31 6.26 -8.62 1.87
N PHE A 32 6.74 -8.56 3.12
CA PHE A 32 6.65 -9.69 4.04
C PHE A 32 5.30 -9.80 4.76
N ARG A 33 4.32 -8.97 4.41
CA ARG A 33 2.97 -9.02 4.95
C ARG A 33 2.19 -10.15 4.33
N ARG A 34 1.35 -10.79 5.14
CA ARG A 34 0.41 -11.81 4.70
C ARG A 34 -0.98 -11.38 5.12
N TYR A 35 -1.93 -11.59 4.24
CA TYR A 35 -3.32 -11.24 4.49
C TYR A 35 -4.19 -12.49 4.45
N PHE A 36 -5.06 -12.61 5.43
CA PHE A 36 -6.00 -13.71 5.54
C PHE A 36 -7.42 -13.16 5.67
N ARG A 37 -8.34 -13.71 4.90
CA ARG A 37 -9.76 -13.46 5.09
C ARG A 37 -10.26 -14.34 6.23
N LEU A 38 -10.72 -13.69 7.29
CA LEU A 38 -11.36 -14.28 8.45
C LEU A 38 -12.85 -14.32 8.17
N GLN A 39 -13.43 -15.51 8.12
CA GLN A 39 -14.89 -15.68 8.01
C GLN A 39 -15.45 -16.04 9.39
N LEU A 40 -16.39 -15.26 9.87
CA LEU A 40 -17.05 -15.42 11.16
C LEU A 40 -18.27 -16.35 11.07
N ALA A 41 -18.75 -16.85 12.21
CA ALA A 41 -19.89 -17.77 12.28
C ALA A 41 -21.20 -17.15 11.74
N ASP A 42 -21.35 -15.83 11.83
CA ASP A 42 -22.50 -15.08 11.30
C ASP A 42 -22.42 -14.81 9.78
N GLY A 43 -21.38 -15.33 9.12
CA GLY A 43 -21.13 -15.14 7.70
C GLY A 43 -20.40 -13.84 7.35
N SER A 44 -20.19 -12.91 8.29
CA SER A 44 -19.40 -11.70 8.04
C SER A 44 -17.92 -12.01 7.89
N THR A 45 -17.19 -11.09 7.25
CA THR A 45 -15.77 -11.26 6.98
C THR A 45 -14.93 -10.11 7.55
N ARG A 46 -13.67 -10.40 7.83
CA ARG A 46 -12.63 -9.43 8.21
C ARG A 46 -11.33 -9.80 7.51
N ILE A 47 -10.40 -8.87 7.46
CA ILE A 47 -9.04 -9.14 7.01
C ILE A 47 -8.11 -9.17 8.23
N VAL A 48 -7.30 -10.20 8.31
CA VAL A 48 -6.21 -10.29 9.29
C VAL A 48 -4.90 -10.06 8.56
N MET A 49 -4.20 -8.98 8.92
CA MET A 49 -2.84 -8.72 8.45
C MET A 49 -1.85 -9.33 9.44
N ASP A 50 -0.92 -10.09 8.92
CA ASP A 50 0.21 -10.66 9.63
C ASP A 50 1.51 -10.08 9.06
N ALA A 51 2.12 -9.18 9.82
CA ALA A 51 3.33 -8.42 9.49
C ALA A 51 4.43 -8.76 10.51
N PRO A 52 5.34 -9.70 10.24
CA PRO A 52 6.37 -10.10 11.18
C PRO A 52 7.23 -8.90 11.66
N PRO A 53 7.27 -8.56 12.96
CA PRO A 53 7.90 -7.33 13.46
C PRO A 53 9.39 -7.21 13.13
N GLU A 54 10.07 -8.34 12.96
CA GLU A 54 11.49 -8.39 12.56
C GLU A 54 11.73 -7.97 11.10
N LYS A 55 10.66 -7.86 10.31
CA LYS A 55 10.73 -7.52 8.87
C LYS A 55 9.83 -6.36 8.47
N GLU A 56 8.77 -6.11 9.23
CA GLU A 56 7.72 -5.14 8.90
C GLU A 56 7.36 -4.29 10.12
N ASN A 57 7.14 -3.00 9.88
CA ASN A 57 6.63 -2.08 10.87
C ASN A 57 5.20 -1.66 10.51
N CYS A 58 4.23 -1.97 11.37
CA CYS A 58 2.83 -1.60 11.17
C CYS A 58 2.51 -0.13 11.49
N GLN A 59 3.38 0.57 12.21
CA GLN A 59 3.15 1.96 12.62
C GLN A 59 2.90 2.94 11.46
N PRO A 60 3.67 2.89 10.35
CA PRO A 60 3.39 3.75 9.19
C PRO A 60 2.00 3.47 8.59
N PHE A 61 1.59 2.20 8.46
CA PHE A 61 0.27 1.83 7.97
C PHE A 61 -0.84 2.47 8.81
N LEU A 62 -0.78 2.32 10.15
CA LEU A 62 -1.78 2.87 11.06
C LEU A 62 -1.82 4.40 11.03
N ARG A 63 -0.66 5.07 10.96
CA ARG A 63 -0.60 6.54 10.85
C ARG A 63 -1.24 7.05 9.56
N ILE A 64 -0.98 6.40 8.44
CA ILE A 64 -1.57 6.78 7.14
C ILE A 64 -3.07 6.49 7.14
N GLU A 65 -3.49 5.34 7.66
CA GLU A 65 -4.92 5.00 7.82
C GLU A 65 -5.66 6.10 8.60
N GLN A 66 -5.14 6.51 9.75
CA GLN A 66 -5.74 7.55 10.58
C GLN A 66 -5.84 8.91 9.86
N ARG A 67 -4.81 9.31 9.10
CA ARG A 67 -4.82 10.56 8.34
C ARG A 67 -5.84 10.55 7.20
N LEU A 68 -5.88 9.46 6.45
CA LEU A 68 -6.85 9.28 5.37
C LEU A 68 -8.29 9.27 5.91
N ARG A 69 -8.54 8.56 7.01
CA ARG A 69 -9.82 8.55 7.70
C ARG A 69 -10.23 9.94 8.20
N ALA A 70 -9.30 10.69 8.81
CA ALA A 70 -9.55 12.04 9.27
C ALA A 70 -9.87 13.01 8.12
N ALA A 71 -9.33 12.76 6.93
CA ALA A 71 -9.65 13.50 5.71
C ALA A 71 -10.97 13.06 5.04
N GLY A 72 -11.69 12.08 5.59
CA GLY A 72 -12.94 11.57 5.05
C GLY A 72 -12.79 10.54 3.93
N VAL A 73 -11.59 10.00 3.73
CA VAL A 73 -11.35 8.91 2.79
C VAL A 73 -11.78 7.59 3.43
N HIS A 74 -12.54 6.77 2.70
CA HIS A 74 -12.88 5.42 3.15
C HIS A 74 -11.64 4.53 3.12
N VAL A 75 -11.19 4.12 4.29
CA VAL A 75 -10.08 3.20 4.50
C VAL A 75 -10.52 2.06 5.41
N PRO A 76 -9.89 0.87 5.34
CA PRO A 76 -10.28 -0.26 6.18
C PRO A 76 -10.25 0.10 7.65
N ALA A 77 -11.36 -0.09 8.38
CA ALA A 77 -11.41 0.10 9.81
C ALA A 77 -10.46 -0.87 10.52
N VAL A 78 -9.73 -0.38 11.52
CA VAL A 78 -8.86 -1.21 12.37
C VAL A 78 -9.65 -1.60 13.62
N PHE A 79 -10.07 -2.85 13.72
CA PHE A 79 -10.87 -3.36 14.84
C PHE A 79 -10.01 -3.76 16.04
N ALA A 80 -8.81 -4.30 15.79
CA ALA A 80 -7.85 -4.68 16.82
C ALA A 80 -6.42 -4.65 16.26
N GLN A 81 -5.47 -4.47 17.17
CA GLN A 81 -4.04 -4.49 16.82
C GLN A 81 -3.20 -5.13 17.92
N ASP A 82 -2.14 -5.78 17.51
CA ASP A 82 -1.05 -6.28 18.37
C ASP A 82 0.27 -5.98 17.66
N LEU A 83 0.87 -4.85 18.01
CA LEU A 83 2.09 -4.36 17.34
C LEU A 83 3.34 -5.14 17.77
N GLU A 84 3.32 -5.75 18.96
CA GLU A 84 4.44 -6.59 19.42
C GLU A 84 4.52 -7.88 18.60
N GLN A 85 3.38 -8.43 18.22
CA GLN A 85 3.30 -9.59 17.35
C GLN A 85 3.12 -9.23 15.87
N GLY A 86 2.80 -7.97 15.54
CA GLY A 86 2.59 -7.51 14.18
C GLY A 86 1.28 -8.01 13.56
N PHE A 87 0.19 -8.05 14.35
CA PHE A 87 -1.14 -8.45 13.89
C PHE A 87 -2.11 -7.29 13.86
N LEU A 88 -2.87 -7.15 12.77
CA LEU A 88 -4.00 -6.21 12.69
C LEU A 88 -5.25 -6.96 12.25
N LEU A 89 -6.39 -6.61 12.86
CA LEU A 89 -7.72 -7.03 12.42
C LEU A 89 -8.39 -5.86 11.74
N LEU A 90 -8.66 -6.00 10.45
CA LEU A 90 -9.11 -4.94 9.56
C LEU A 90 -10.49 -5.23 8.98
N GLU A 91 -11.17 -4.20 8.53
CA GLU A 91 -12.34 -4.32 7.70
C GLU A 91 -12.02 -5.04 6.38
N ASP A 92 -12.93 -5.89 5.93
CA ASP A 92 -12.85 -6.54 4.62
C ASP A 92 -13.62 -5.68 3.61
N LEU A 93 -12.90 -5.08 2.68
CA LEU A 93 -13.48 -4.28 1.60
C LEU A 93 -13.89 -5.12 0.37
N GLY A 94 -13.81 -6.46 0.49
CA GLY A 94 -14.12 -7.37 -0.61
C GLY A 94 -12.91 -7.68 -1.48
N ASP A 95 -13.17 -8.25 -2.64
CA ASP A 95 -12.17 -8.72 -3.61
C ASP A 95 -12.49 -8.32 -5.06
N GLU A 96 -13.55 -7.54 -5.26
CA GLU A 96 -13.87 -7.00 -6.57
C GLU A 96 -12.96 -5.81 -6.90
N LEU A 97 -12.15 -5.95 -7.93
CA LEU A 97 -11.25 -4.91 -8.40
C LEU A 97 -11.94 -4.05 -9.47
N TYR A 98 -11.58 -2.77 -9.55
CA TYR A 98 -12.05 -1.89 -10.63
C TYR A 98 -11.80 -2.49 -12.01
N LEU A 99 -10.64 -3.13 -12.20
CA LEU A 99 -10.30 -3.77 -13.48
C LEU A 99 -11.31 -4.85 -13.89
N ASP A 100 -11.84 -5.60 -12.93
CA ASP A 100 -12.77 -6.71 -13.18
C ASP A 100 -14.17 -6.23 -13.61
N VAL A 101 -14.53 -5.01 -13.20
CA VAL A 101 -15.84 -4.39 -13.46
C VAL A 101 -15.76 -3.21 -14.42
N LEU A 102 -14.58 -2.93 -14.96
CA LEU A 102 -14.36 -1.83 -15.90
C LEU A 102 -14.93 -2.18 -17.26
N ALA A 103 -15.87 -1.37 -17.71
CA ALA A 103 -16.53 -1.50 -19.01
C ALA A 103 -16.92 -0.10 -19.52
N GLU A 104 -17.31 0.03 -20.78
CA GLU A 104 -17.76 1.30 -21.36
C GLU A 104 -18.88 1.97 -20.52
N ALA A 105 -19.79 1.17 -19.99
CA ALA A 105 -20.91 1.66 -19.16
C ALA A 105 -20.50 2.06 -17.71
N THR A 106 -19.35 1.63 -17.22
CA THR A 106 -18.92 1.84 -15.82
C THR A 106 -17.71 2.75 -15.69
N VAL A 107 -16.94 2.95 -16.77
CA VAL A 107 -15.64 3.63 -16.75
C VAL A 107 -15.74 5.07 -16.21
N GLU A 108 -16.69 5.87 -16.66
CA GLU A 108 -16.83 7.26 -16.23
C GLU A 108 -17.13 7.36 -14.73
N ARG A 109 -18.02 6.51 -14.22
CA ARG A 109 -18.35 6.47 -12.80
C ARG A 109 -17.16 6.03 -11.96
N LEU A 110 -16.51 4.91 -12.31
CA LEU A 110 -15.40 4.36 -11.53
C LEU A 110 -14.18 5.31 -11.51
N TYR A 111 -13.82 5.88 -12.65
CA TYR A 111 -12.75 6.88 -12.69
C TYR A 111 -13.16 8.20 -12.03
N GLY A 112 -14.43 8.61 -12.12
CA GLY A 112 -14.95 9.76 -11.41
C GLY A 112 -14.82 9.60 -9.89
N ASP A 113 -15.18 8.44 -9.36
CA ASP A 113 -15.04 8.09 -7.92
C ASP A 113 -13.55 8.12 -7.50
N ALA A 114 -12.67 7.50 -8.30
CA ALA A 114 -11.24 7.46 -8.02
C ALA A 114 -10.60 8.85 -8.03
N LEU A 115 -10.90 9.67 -9.05
CA LEU A 115 -10.40 11.04 -9.16
C LEU A 115 -10.93 11.95 -8.04
N SER A 116 -12.19 11.81 -7.67
CA SER A 116 -12.78 12.53 -6.53
C SER A 116 -12.07 12.18 -5.23
N THR A 117 -11.78 10.90 -5.02
CA THR A 117 -11.02 10.44 -3.84
C THR A 117 -9.59 11.00 -3.84
N LEU A 118 -8.91 11.02 -4.99
CA LEU A 118 -7.57 11.63 -5.11
C LEU A 118 -7.61 13.14 -4.81
N MET A 119 -8.62 13.88 -5.26
CA MET A 119 -8.78 15.29 -4.92
C MET A 119 -8.94 15.51 -3.41
N VAL A 120 -9.73 14.67 -2.74
CA VAL A 120 -9.86 14.72 -1.27
C VAL A 120 -8.52 14.40 -0.60
N MET A 121 -7.80 13.39 -1.05
CA MET A 121 -6.47 13.06 -0.51
C MET A 121 -5.51 14.25 -0.63
N GLN A 122 -5.44 14.87 -1.80
CA GLN A 122 -4.53 16.00 -2.06
C GLN A 122 -4.91 17.27 -1.28
N ALA A 123 -6.20 17.53 -1.11
CA ALA A 123 -6.68 18.75 -0.47
C ALA A 123 -6.78 18.67 1.06
N CYS A 124 -7.07 17.48 1.61
CA CYS A 124 -7.51 17.36 3.00
C CYS A 124 -6.58 16.53 3.88
N VAL A 125 -5.69 15.69 3.31
CA VAL A 125 -4.82 14.86 4.15
C VAL A 125 -3.69 15.70 4.76
N ASP A 126 -3.54 15.60 6.07
CA ASP A 126 -2.41 16.22 6.78
C ASP A 126 -1.10 15.56 6.39
N THR A 127 -0.19 16.35 5.79
CA THR A 127 1.13 15.92 5.35
C THR A 127 2.23 16.17 6.38
N SER A 128 1.91 16.74 7.56
CA SER A 128 2.88 17.10 8.60
C SER A 128 3.73 15.90 9.02
N GLY A 129 5.06 16.04 8.95
CA GLY A 129 6.00 14.97 9.33
C GLY A 129 6.01 13.75 8.42
N LEU A 130 5.41 13.82 7.23
CA LEU A 130 5.66 12.85 6.17
C LEU A 130 6.96 13.19 5.45
N PRO A 131 7.68 12.17 4.93
CA PRO A 131 8.85 12.41 4.08
C PRO A 131 8.46 13.24 2.86
N VAL A 132 9.31 14.18 2.49
CA VAL A 132 9.13 14.95 1.26
C VAL A 132 9.50 14.08 0.07
N TYR A 133 8.78 14.23 -1.02
CA TYR A 133 9.11 13.60 -2.31
C TYR A 133 10.11 14.53 -3.04
N ASP A 134 11.37 14.44 -2.63
CA ASP A 134 12.45 15.34 -3.07
C ASP A 134 13.21 14.80 -4.29
N ASP A 135 14.21 15.57 -4.75
CA ASP A 135 15.03 15.18 -5.90
C ASP A 135 15.78 13.86 -5.65
N GLU A 136 16.28 13.63 -4.44
CA GLU A 136 17.01 12.40 -4.11
C GLU A 136 16.10 11.16 -4.26
N LEU A 137 14.87 11.26 -3.77
CA LEU A 137 13.87 10.19 -3.92
C LEU A 137 13.49 9.98 -5.38
N LEU A 138 13.23 11.05 -6.13
CA LEU A 138 12.90 10.98 -7.56
C LEU A 138 14.04 10.34 -8.37
N GLN A 139 15.28 10.75 -8.16
CA GLN A 139 16.45 10.18 -8.83
C GLN A 139 16.61 8.69 -8.50
N ARG A 140 16.43 8.31 -7.24
CA ARG A 140 16.49 6.91 -6.81
C ARG A 140 15.41 6.05 -7.49
N GLU A 141 14.18 6.53 -7.54
CA GLU A 141 13.08 5.79 -8.19
C GLU A 141 13.33 5.64 -9.70
N MET A 142 13.84 6.69 -10.37
CA MET A 142 14.17 6.61 -11.79
C MET A 142 15.38 5.73 -12.08
N SER A 143 16.34 5.64 -11.15
CA SER A 143 17.51 4.78 -11.31
C SER A 143 17.12 3.29 -11.41
N LEU A 144 15.96 2.88 -10.88
CA LEU A 144 15.45 1.52 -11.02
C LEU A 144 15.27 1.12 -12.49
N PHE A 145 14.85 2.06 -13.34
CA PHE A 145 14.75 1.82 -14.79
C PHE A 145 16.13 1.46 -15.38
N ARG A 146 17.17 2.24 -15.06
CA ARG A 146 18.53 1.98 -15.51
C ARG A 146 19.07 0.66 -14.96
N ASP A 147 19.01 0.49 -13.65
CA ASP A 147 19.72 -0.58 -12.97
C ASP A 147 19.05 -1.94 -13.19
N TRP A 148 17.73 -1.99 -13.12
CA TRP A 148 16.97 -3.25 -13.21
C TRP A 148 16.52 -3.56 -14.63
N LEU A 149 15.92 -2.61 -15.35
CA LEU A 149 15.44 -2.89 -16.69
C LEU A 149 16.59 -2.93 -17.70
N LEU A 150 17.41 -1.88 -17.81
CA LEU A 150 18.44 -1.81 -18.83
C LEU A 150 19.60 -2.77 -18.53
N LEU A 151 20.21 -2.65 -17.36
CA LEU A 151 21.44 -3.38 -17.06
C LEU A 151 21.19 -4.85 -16.68
N GLN A 152 20.19 -5.14 -15.84
CA GLN A 152 19.97 -6.51 -15.36
C GLN A 152 19.05 -7.32 -16.25
N HIS A 153 17.88 -6.79 -16.60
CA HIS A 153 16.88 -7.55 -17.37
C HIS A 153 17.25 -7.63 -18.86
N LEU A 154 17.50 -6.49 -19.50
CA LEU A 154 17.85 -6.41 -20.92
C LEU A 154 19.33 -6.66 -21.17
N ARG A 155 20.18 -6.59 -20.15
CA ARG A 155 21.64 -6.77 -20.22
C ARG A 155 22.30 -5.84 -21.25
N ILE A 156 21.79 -4.62 -21.37
CA ILE A 156 22.35 -3.57 -22.23
C ILE A 156 23.57 -2.98 -21.53
N THR A 157 24.67 -2.79 -22.29
CA THR A 157 25.80 -2.01 -21.84
C THR A 157 25.64 -0.60 -22.40
N LEU A 158 25.52 0.40 -21.51
CA LEU A 158 25.37 1.79 -21.92
C LEU A 158 26.75 2.39 -22.20
N THR A 159 26.85 3.19 -23.26
CA THR A 159 28.00 4.05 -23.52
C THR A 159 27.96 5.29 -22.62
N ASP A 160 29.10 5.98 -22.47
CA ASP A 160 29.18 7.23 -21.70
C ASP A 160 28.15 8.28 -22.18
N ALA A 161 27.95 8.37 -23.50
CA ALA A 161 26.97 9.27 -24.09
C ALA A 161 25.52 8.92 -23.72
N GLU A 162 25.19 7.63 -23.71
CA GLU A 162 23.86 7.16 -23.29
C GLU A 162 23.61 7.35 -21.80
N GLU A 163 24.64 7.13 -20.95
CA GLU A 163 24.57 7.42 -19.51
C GLU A 163 24.33 8.92 -19.26
N GLN A 164 25.03 9.80 -19.96
CA GLN A 164 24.84 11.24 -19.86
C GLN A 164 23.44 11.67 -20.34
N MET A 165 22.96 11.12 -21.44
CA MET A 165 21.62 11.39 -21.95
C MET A 165 20.55 10.96 -20.95
N LEU A 166 20.69 9.77 -20.36
CA LEU A 166 19.77 9.27 -19.35
C LEU A 166 19.75 10.13 -18.09
N ALA A 167 20.95 10.53 -17.60
CA ALA A 167 21.06 11.43 -16.47
C ALA A 167 20.41 12.80 -16.72
N GLN A 168 20.60 13.38 -17.90
CA GLN A 168 19.94 14.63 -18.30
C GLN A 168 18.41 14.49 -18.36
N ALA A 169 17.91 13.37 -18.89
CA ALA A 169 16.47 13.08 -18.92
C ALA A 169 15.91 12.97 -17.51
N PHE A 170 16.57 12.27 -16.60
CA PHE A 170 16.16 12.16 -15.20
C PHE A 170 16.16 13.52 -14.48
N GLN A 171 17.19 14.36 -14.71
CA GLN A 171 17.21 15.71 -14.16
C GLN A 171 16.06 16.59 -14.67
N LEU A 172 15.73 16.48 -15.96
CA LEU A 172 14.60 17.21 -16.53
C LEU A 172 13.27 16.77 -15.88
N LEU A 173 13.07 15.46 -15.74
CA LEU A 173 11.84 14.89 -15.13
C LEU A 173 11.73 15.26 -13.65
N SER A 174 12.81 15.16 -12.88
CA SER A 174 12.82 15.60 -11.47
C SER A 174 12.47 17.07 -11.34
N ARG A 175 13.09 17.94 -12.13
CA ARG A 175 12.82 19.38 -12.11
C ARG A 175 11.34 19.65 -12.39
N SER A 176 10.81 19.07 -13.46
CA SER A 176 9.39 19.23 -13.82
C SER A 176 8.45 18.71 -12.73
N ALA A 177 8.78 17.61 -12.07
CA ALA A 177 7.97 17.09 -10.96
C ALA A 177 8.02 18.02 -9.74
N LEU A 178 9.18 18.58 -9.41
CA LEU A 178 9.37 19.48 -8.27
C LEU A 178 8.77 20.89 -8.46
N GLU A 179 8.45 21.28 -9.68
CA GLU A 179 7.70 22.52 -9.99
C GLU A 179 6.22 22.43 -9.61
N GLN A 180 5.70 21.21 -9.38
CA GLN A 180 4.31 21.00 -9.00
C GLN A 180 4.08 21.32 -7.51
N PRO A 181 2.87 21.76 -7.13
CA PRO A 181 2.53 21.93 -5.72
C PRO A 181 2.69 20.64 -4.94
N GLY A 182 3.32 20.73 -3.74
CA GLY A 182 3.45 19.59 -2.85
C GLY A 182 2.10 19.20 -2.25
N VAL A 183 1.66 17.98 -2.49
CA VAL A 183 0.40 17.42 -1.97
C VAL A 183 0.65 16.01 -1.41
N PHE A 184 -0.35 15.46 -0.71
CA PHE A 184 -0.29 14.05 -0.31
C PHE A 184 -0.21 13.15 -1.54
N VAL A 185 0.84 12.32 -1.62
CA VAL A 185 1.05 11.39 -2.74
C VAL A 185 0.56 10.01 -2.34
N HIS A 186 -0.35 9.45 -3.13
CA HIS A 186 -0.74 8.05 -3.05
C HIS A 186 0.18 7.23 -3.98
N ARG A 187 0.97 6.33 -3.39
CA ARG A 187 1.93 5.46 -4.11
C ARG A 187 1.33 4.10 -4.34
#